data_a5af4ee3694dffab4f3dd5b8f99d7578
#
_entry.id   a5af4ee3694dffab4f3dd5b8f99d7578
#
_cell.length_a   1.000
_cell.length_b   1.000
_cell.length_c   1.000
_cell.angle_alpha   90.00
_cell.angle_beta   90.00
_cell.angle_gamma   90.00
#
_symmetry.space_group_name_H-M   'P 1'
#
loop_
_entity.id
_entity.type
_entity.pdbx_description
1 polymer ?
#
loop_
_entity_poly.entity_id
_entity_poly.type
_entity_poly.pdbx_seq_one_letter_code
_entity_poly.pdbx_strand_id
1 'polypeptide(L)'
;MIYICNVMNRRYLVGLLLGIILSSASTFAQDVSMNSAPAGFQPAYVVGEDTFAIVNLPGVYIFPEMKFKNKKEQDNYYKLIRDVKRTLPYAKMVYSTLIETYEYMETLPNEKAKQQHLKRMEKEMFKEYKPQLRRLSYAQGKLLIKLIDRECNQSSYNLLKAYLGSFRAGFWNFFASMFGASLKSQYDPKGKDKVTERVVVLVENGLL
;
A
#
# COMPACT_ATOMS: atom_id res chain seq x y z
N MET A 1 -31.04 65.91 -0.14
CA MET A 1 -31.23 64.93 -1.24
C MET A 1 -30.08 63.91 -1.36
N ILE A 2 -28.95 64.12 -0.73
CA ILE A 2 -27.76 63.22 -0.80
C ILE A 2 -27.85 62.05 0.21
N TYR A 3 -28.53 62.18 1.34
CA TYR A 3 -28.64 61.16 2.39
C TYR A 3 -29.54 59.97 2.02
N ILE A 4 -30.54 60.18 1.15
CA ILE A 4 -31.46 59.09 0.74
C ILE A 4 -30.78 58.12 -0.27
N CYS A 5 -29.90 58.67 -1.10
CA CYS A 5 -29.17 57.84 -2.09
C CYS A 5 -28.15 56.90 -1.42
N ASN A 6 -27.52 57.30 -0.32
CA ASN A 6 -26.53 56.51 0.39
C ASN A 6 -27.13 55.35 1.21
N VAL A 7 -28.35 55.53 1.75
CA VAL A 7 -29.08 54.52 2.52
C VAL A 7 -29.63 53.42 1.59
N MET A 8 -30.09 53.80 0.40
CA MET A 8 -30.62 52.86 -0.58
C MET A 8 -29.50 51.94 -1.14
N ASN A 9 -28.32 52.49 -1.39
CA ASN A 9 -27.19 51.71 -1.89
C ASN A 9 -26.69 50.66 -0.89
N ARG A 10 -26.75 50.97 0.41
CA ARG A 10 -26.32 50.04 1.47
C ARG A 10 -27.28 48.86 1.66
N ARG A 11 -28.59 49.07 1.45
CA ARG A 11 -29.59 47.99 1.53
C ARG A 11 -29.48 47.02 0.33
N TYR A 12 -29.21 47.52 -0.86
CA TYR A 12 -28.97 46.68 -2.04
C TYR A 12 -27.64 45.92 -1.95
N LEU A 13 -26.59 46.55 -1.40
CA LEU A 13 -25.31 45.89 -1.14
C LEU A 13 -25.41 44.74 -0.15
N VAL A 14 -26.18 44.92 0.95
CA VAL A 14 -26.43 43.87 1.94
C VAL A 14 -27.29 42.74 1.34
N GLY A 15 -28.28 43.05 0.52
CA GLY A 15 -29.09 42.07 -0.18
C GLY A 15 -28.29 41.26 -1.21
N LEU A 16 -27.37 41.92 -1.92
CA LEU A 16 -26.49 41.28 -2.90
C LEU A 16 -25.43 40.41 -2.23
N LEU A 17 -24.87 40.81 -1.07
CA LEU A 17 -23.98 40.00 -0.26
C LEU A 17 -24.69 38.79 0.38
N LEU A 18 -25.94 38.96 0.85
CA LEU A 18 -26.74 37.83 1.34
C LEU A 18 -27.07 36.82 0.22
N GLY A 19 -27.36 37.30 -0.98
CA GLY A 19 -27.62 36.48 -2.17
C GLY A 19 -26.40 35.63 -2.59
N ILE A 20 -25.19 36.17 -2.46
CA ILE A 20 -23.95 35.49 -2.79
C ILE A 20 -23.61 34.39 -1.71
N ILE A 21 -23.96 34.65 -0.45
CA ILE A 21 -23.75 33.69 0.62
C ILE A 21 -24.71 32.48 0.54
N LEU A 22 -25.94 32.71 0.03
CA LEU A 22 -26.90 31.61 -0.15
C LEU A 22 -26.66 30.79 -1.43
N SER A 23 -25.90 31.29 -2.40
CA SER A 23 -25.58 30.54 -3.64
C SER A 23 -24.35 29.65 -3.53
N SER A 24 -23.60 29.70 -2.42
CA SER A 24 -22.45 28.83 -2.14
C SER A 24 -22.81 27.52 -1.38
N ALA A 25 -24.06 27.06 -1.47
CA ALA A 25 -24.38 25.68 -1.18
C ALA A 25 -23.75 24.81 -2.28
N SER A 26 -22.43 24.69 -2.21
CA SER A 26 -21.71 23.67 -2.95
C SER A 26 -22.30 22.32 -2.52
N THR A 27 -23.02 21.70 -3.44
CA THR A 27 -23.29 20.26 -3.33
C THR A 27 -21.94 19.59 -3.27
N PHE A 28 -21.49 19.24 -2.07
CA PHE A 28 -20.46 18.23 -1.89
C PHE A 28 -21.06 16.95 -2.49
N ALA A 29 -20.72 16.67 -3.73
CA ALA A 29 -20.81 15.33 -4.25
C ALA A 29 -19.90 14.51 -3.33
N GLN A 30 -20.50 13.77 -2.41
CA GLN A 30 -19.76 12.76 -1.68
C GLN A 30 -19.31 11.76 -2.72
N ASP A 31 -18.01 11.75 -3.02
CA ASP A 31 -17.37 10.59 -3.63
C ASP A 31 -17.60 9.43 -2.66
N VAL A 32 -18.66 8.68 -2.94
CA VAL A 32 -18.92 7.42 -2.25
C VAL A 32 -17.78 6.51 -2.67
N SER A 33 -16.76 6.44 -1.82
CA SER A 33 -15.72 5.44 -1.95
C SER A 33 -16.39 4.09 -2.05
N MET A 34 -16.28 3.43 -3.20
CA MET A 34 -16.90 2.12 -3.47
C MET A 34 -16.47 1.03 -2.48
N ASN A 35 -15.48 1.30 -1.64
CA ASN A 35 -14.94 0.36 -0.66
C ASN A 35 -15.61 0.42 0.73
N SER A 36 -16.58 1.31 0.95
CA SER A 36 -17.20 1.51 2.27
C SER A 36 -18.69 1.13 2.32
N ALA A 37 -19.20 0.36 1.37
CA ALA A 37 -20.56 -0.16 1.44
C ALA A 37 -20.73 -1.06 2.68
N PRO A 38 -21.80 -0.89 3.47
CA PRO A 38 -22.08 -1.78 4.60
C PRO A 38 -22.13 -3.24 4.19
N ALA A 39 -21.76 -4.15 5.08
CA ALA A 39 -21.83 -5.58 4.81
C ALA A 39 -23.24 -5.99 4.33
N GLY A 40 -23.33 -6.61 3.16
CA GLY A 40 -24.60 -7.00 2.53
C GLY A 40 -25.05 -6.11 1.37
N PHE A 41 -24.42 -4.97 1.14
CA PHE A 41 -24.67 -4.14 -0.04
C PHE A 41 -23.69 -4.49 -1.16
N GLN A 42 -24.23 -4.68 -2.37
CA GLN A 42 -23.41 -4.86 -3.58
C GLN A 42 -23.46 -3.55 -4.40
N PRO A 43 -22.30 -3.05 -4.89
CA PRO A 43 -22.32 -1.94 -5.82
C PRO A 43 -23.07 -2.35 -7.09
N ALA A 44 -23.86 -1.43 -7.62
CA ALA A 44 -24.65 -1.65 -8.83
C ALA A 44 -24.60 -0.40 -9.71
N TYR A 45 -24.80 -0.59 -11.01
CA TYR A 45 -25.05 0.51 -11.93
C TYR A 45 -26.40 0.36 -12.60
N VAL A 46 -27.01 1.49 -12.92
CA VAL A 46 -28.35 1.57 -13.54
C VAL A 46 -28.20 1.99 -15.00
N VAL A 47 -28.82 1.23 -15.90
CA VAL A 47 -28.89 1.57 -17.32
C VAL A 47 -30.36 1.58 -17.74
N GLY A 48 -30.91 2.76 -17.95
CA GLY A 48 -32.35 2.91 -18.18
C GLY A 48 -33.15 2.53 -16.94
N GLU A 49 -34.04 1.56 -17.04
CA GLU A 49 -34.84 1.02 -15.93
C GLU A 49 -34.20 -0.22 -15.27
N ASP A 50 -33.12 -0.75 -15.83
CA ASP A 50 -32.46 -1.97 -15.34
C ASP A 50 -31.32 -1.66 -14.38
N THR A 51 -31.20 -2.49 -13.33
CA THR A 51 -30.13 -2.42 -12.32
C THR A 51 -29.23 -3.64 -12.42
N PHE A 52 -27.93 -3.41 -12.65
CA PHE A 52 -26.91 -4.45 -12.78
C PHE A 52 -25.97 -4.44 -11.57
N ALA A 53 -25.87 -5.57 -10.87
CA ALA A 53 -24.92 -5.73 -9.78
C ALA A 53 -23.48 -5.81 -10.32
N ILE A 54 -22.56 -5.05 -9.69
CA ILE A 54 -21.12 -5.14 -9.99
C ILE A 54 -20.52 -6.20 -9.07
N VAL A 55 -20.08 -7.32 -9.63
CA VAL A 55 -19.42 -8.38 -8.88
C VAL A 55 -17.95 -8.43 -9.27
N ASN A 56 -17.06 -8.09 -8.34
CA ASN A 56 -15.63 -8.28 -8.51
C ASN A 56 -15.28 -9.74 -8.21
N LEU A 57 -15.00 -10.50 -9.23
CA LEU A 57 -14.51 -11.87 -9.08
C LEU A 57 -13.01 -11.87 -8.79
N PRO A 58 -12.54 -12.73 -7.86
CA PRO A 58 -11.11 -12.90 -7.65
C PRO A 58 -10.44 -13.42 -8.93
N GLY A 59 -9.24 -12.93 -9.19
CA GLY A 59 -8.46 -13.38 -10.37
C GLY A 59 -8.17 -14.88 -10.28
N VAL A 60 -8.38 -15.58 -11.39
CA VAL A 60 -8.01 -17.00 -11.51
C VAL A 60 -6.60 -17.10 -12.09
N TYR A 61 -5.69 -17.72 -11.35
CA TYR A 61 -4.32 -17.92 -11.77
C TYR A 61 -4.11 -19.36 -12.23
N ILE A 62 -3.81 -19.53 -13.52
CA ILE A 62 -3.53 -20.84 -14.11
C ILE A 62 -2.04 -20.92 -14.40
N PHE A 63 -1.37 -21.87 -13.77
CA PHE A 63 0.04 -22.16 -14.01
C PHE A 63 0.19 -23.56 -14.62
N PRO A 64 1.10 -23.73 -15.58
CA PRO A 64 1.44 -25.07 -16.09
C PRO A 64 2.02 -25.91 -14.95
N GLU A 65 1.85 -27.23 -15.04
CA GLU A 65 2.42 -28.17 -14.09
C GLU A 65 3.95 -28.00 -13.96
N MET A 66 4.47 -28.08 -12.72
CA MET A 66 5.91 -28.00 -12.49
C MET A 66 6.58 -29.33 -12.81
N LYS A 67 7.49 -29.30 -13.78
CA LYS A 67 8.34 -30.43 -14.14
C LYS A 67 9.73 -30.20 -13.56
N PHE A 68 10.24 -31.19 -12.83
CA PHE A 68 11.55 -31.16 -12.20
C PHE A 68 12.53 -32.09 -12.94
N LYS A 69 13.74 -31.60 -13.20
CA LYS A 69 14.78 -32.39 -13.87
C LYS A 69 15.36 -33.49 -12.97
N ASN A 70 15.34 -33.24 -11.66
CA ASN A 70 15.87 -34.15 -10.66
C ASN A 70 15.25 -33.87 -9.28
N LYS A 71 15.47 -34.79 -8.34
CA LYS A 71 14.94 -34.70 -6.97
C LYS A 71 15.44 -33.44 -6.23
N LYS A 72 16.67 -33.01 -6.46
CA LYS A 72 17.23 -31.80 -5.84
C LYS A 72 16.46 -30.55 -6.23
N GLU A 73 16.06 -30.43 -7.50
CA GLU A 73 15.24 -29.30 -7.98
C GLU A 73 13.85 -29.32 -7.32
N GLN A 74 13.25 -30.49 -7.22
CA GLN A 74 11.97 -30.70 -6.51
C GLN A 74 12.07 -30.30 -5.03
N ASP A 75 13.10 -30.76 -4.32
CA ASP A 75 13.33 -30.45 -2.91
C ASP A 75 13.54 -28.94 -2.70
N ASN A 76 14.29 -28.29 -3.59
CA ASN A 76 14.48 -26.84 -3.59
C ASN A 76 13.16 -26.08 -3.77
N TYR A 77 12.29 -26.57 -4.64
CA TYR A 77 10.97 -25.97 -4.86
C TYR A 77 10.08 -26.09 -3.61
N TYR A 78 10.01 -27.25 -2.99
CA TYR A 78 9.26 -27.43 -1.75
C TYR A 78 9.86 -26.63 -0.57
N LYS A 79 11.19 -26.49 -0.53
CA LYS A 79 11.83 -25.58 0.41
C LYS A 79 11.42 -24.14 0.17
N LEU A 80 11.40 -23.69 -1.07
CA LEU A 80 10.95 -22.34 -1.45
C LEU A 80 9.51 -22.09 -1.00
N ILE A 81 8.59 -23.05 -1.19
CA ILE A 81 7.20 -22.94 -0.71
C ILE A 81 7.17 -22.70 0.81
N ARG A 82 7.90 -23.48 1.59
CA ARG A 82 7.97 -23.32 3.07
C ARG A 82 8.56 -21.97 3.45
N ASP A 83 9.61 -21.55 2.75
CA ASP A 83 10.27 -20.28 3.01
C ASP A 83 9.36 -19.08 2.66
N VAL A 84 8.62 -19.14 1.55
CA VAL A 84 7.63 -18.11 1.16
C VAL A 84 6.50 -18.07 2.19
N LYS A 85 5.89 -19.20 2.54
CA LYS A 85 4.82 -19.26 3.57
C LYS A 85 5.25 -18.63 4.88
N ARG A 86 6.53 -18.77 5.24
CA ARG A 86 7.09 -18.20 6.47
C ARG A 86 7.41 -16.71 6.38
N THR A 87 7.87 -16.24 5.23
CA THR A 87 8.40 -14.87 5.08
C THR A 87 7.40 -13.88 4.51
N LEU A 88 6.45 -14.33 3.69
CA LEU A 88 5.44 -13.48 3.05
C LEU A 88 4.58 -12.68 4.06
N PRO A 89 4.11 -13.25 5.19
CA PRO A 89 3.36 -12.48 6.19
C PRO A 89 4.18 -11.31 6.74
N TYR A 90 5.48 -11.49 6.96
CA TYR A 90 6.36 -10.40 7.42
C TYR A 90 6.56 -9.33 6.34
N ALA A 91 6.66 -9.73 5.06
CA ALA A 91 6.76 -8.77 3.96
C ALA A 91 5.51 -7.90 3.86
N LYS A 92 4.33 -8.50 3.94
CA LYS A 92 3.05 -7.79 3.94
C LYS A 92 2.88 -6.86 5.14
N MET A 93 3.26 -7.32 6.32
CA MET A 93 3.22 -6.52 7.54
C MET A 93 4.13 -5.30 7.46
N VAL A 94 5.37 -5.46 6.99
CA VAL A 94 6.29 -4.34 6.75
C VAL A 94 5.68 -3.36 5.74
N TYR A 95 5.11 -3.86 4.68
CA TYR A 95 4.45 -3.04 3.66
C TYR A 95 3.27 -2.24 4.26
N SER A 96 2.36 -2.87 5.02
CA SER A 96 1.25 -2.16 5.69
C SER A 96 1.77 -1.04 6.60
N THR A 97 2.78 -1.33 7.43
CA THR A 97 3.39 -0.33 8.31
C THR A 97 3.98 0.85 7.52
N LEU A 98 4.55 0.58 6.34
CA LEU A 98 5.08 1.64 5.47
C LEU A 98 3.96 2.52 4.90
N ILE A 99 2.84 1.93 4.49
CA ILE A 99 1.67 2.68 3.99
C ILE A 99 1.09 3.55 5.10
N GLU A 100 0.80 2.98 6.28
CA GLU A 100 0.28 3.71 7.44
C GLU A 100 1.20 4.87 7.84
N THR A 101 2.51 4.62 7.83
CA THR A 101 3.51 5.66 8.11
C THR A 101 3.45 6.79 7.09
N TYR A 102 3.33 6.44 5.81
CA TYR A 102 3.22 7.42 4.73
C TYR A 102 1.94 8.26 4.87
N GLU A 103 0.78 7.64 5.04
CA GLU A 103 -0.50 8.32 5.20
C GLU A 103 -0.48 9.27 6.41
N TYR A 104 0.09 8.83 7.52
CA TYR A 104 0.26 9.69 8.69
C TYR A 104 1.20 10.87 8.41
N MET A 105 2.28 10.67 7.66
CA MET A 105 3.21 11.75 7.31
C MET A 105 2.56 12.86 6.48
N GLU A 106 1.57 12.55 5.65
CA GLU A 106 0.84 13.55 4.87
C GLU A 106 0.04 14.51 5.78
N THR A 107 -0.29 14.10 7.00
CA THR A 107 -0.98 14.96 7.99
C THR A 107 -0.01 15.87 8.76
N LEU A 108 1.31 15.66 8.63
CA LEU A 108 2.29 16.41 9.41
C LEU A 108 2.63 17.76 8.77
N PRO A 109 2.80 18.82 9.58
CA PRO A 109 2.84 20.21 9.09
C PRO A 109 4.14 20.59 8.37
N ASN A 110 5.25 19.86 8.57
CA ASN A 110 6.55 20.21 7.99
C ASN A 110 7.50 19.02 7.90
N GLU A 111 8.55 19.17 7.08
CA GLU A 111 9.55 18.13 6.82
C GLU A 111 10.31 17.68 8.08
N LYS A 112 10.53 18.58 9.05
CA LYS A 112 11.20 18.23 10.32
C LYS A 112 10.35 17.24 11.12
N ALA A 113 9.04 17.47 11.20
CA ALA A 113 8.09 16.56 11.87
C ALA A 113 8.03 15.21 11.15
N LYS A 114 7.99 15.22 9.81
CA LYS A 114 8.02 14.00 8.99
C LYS A 114 9.29 13.17 9.26
N GLN A 115 10.46 13.79 9.24
CA GLN A 115 11.72 13.10 9.51
C GLN A 115 11.82 12.55 10.94
N GLN A 116 11.29 13.28 11.94
CA GLN A 116 11.24 12.80 13.33
C GLN A 116 10.31 11.60 13.45
N HIS A 117 9.16 11.64 12.80
CA HIS A 117 8.23 10.52 12.75
C HIS A 117 8.85 9.28 12.11
N LEU A 118 9.49 9.42 10.96
CA LEU A 118 10.20 8.33 10.28
C LEU A 118 11.24 7.65 11.17
N LYS A 119 12.08 8.44 11.85
CA LYS A 119 13.09 7.91 12.77
C LYS A 119 12.47 7.15 13.95
N ARG A 120 11.33 7.65 14.46
CA ARG A 120 10.60 6.97 15.54
C ARG A 120 10.03 5.65 15.05
N MET A 121 9.32 5.65 13.92
CA MET A 121 8.72 4.45 13.32
C MET A 121 9.76 3.40 12.96
N GLU A 122 10.90 3.82 12.41
CA GLU A 122 12.03 2.92 12.15
C GLU A 122 12.48 2.21 13.44
N LYS A 123 12.68 2.96 14.51
CA LYS A 123 13.11 2.42 15.81
C LYS A 123 12.07 1.48 16.42
N GLU A 124 10.79 1.83 16.37
CA GLU A 124 9.68 1.03 16.90
C GLU A 124 9.51 -0.27 16.11
N MET A 125 9.51 -0.19 14.79
CA MET A 125 9.43 -1.34 13.89
C MET A 125 10.60 -2.32 14.15
N PHE A 126 11.81 -1.81 14.31
CA PHE A 126 12.96 -2.66 14.61
C PHE A 126 12.87 -3.30 15.98
N LYS A 127 12.40 -2.57 16.99
CA LYS A 127 12.21 -3.11 18.34
C LYS A 127 11.19 -4.25 18.33
N GLU A 128 10.11 -4.10 17.58
CA GLU A 128 9.01 -5.05 17.52
C GLU A 128 9.39 -6.30 16.71
N TYR A 129 9.96 -6.12 15.52
CA TYR A 129 10.18 -7.25 14.60
C TYR A 129 11.55 -7.92 14.73
N LYS A 130 12.54 -7.26 15.32
CA LYS A 130 13.90 -7.82 15.49
C LYS A 130 13.93 -9.21 16.12
N PRO A 131 13.18 -9.55 17.18
CA PRO A 131 13.18 -10.88 17.77
C PRO A 131 12.68 -11.95 16.80
N GLN A 132 11.67 -11.62 15.99
CA GLN A 132 11.06 -12.52 15.02
C GLN A 132 11.96 -12.72 13.80
N LEU A 133 12.54 -11.63 13.29
CA LEU A 133 13.46 -11.65 12.15
C LEU A 133 14.76 -12.43 12.45
N ARG A 134 15.26 -12.38 13.68
CA ARG A 134 16.42 -13.16 14.09
C ARG A 134 16.23 -14.69 14.05
N ARG A 135 14.98 -15.16 13.99
CA ARG A 135 14.64 -16.58 13.84
C ARG A 135 14.65 -17.04 12.38
N LEU A 136 14.83 -16.13 11.44
CA LEU A 136 14.94 -16.44 10.03
C LEU A 136 16.36 -16.88 9.70
N SER A 137 16.47 -17.87 8.83
CA SER A 137 17.76 -18.23 8.24
C SER A 137 18.24 -17.13 7.29
N TYR A 138 19.52 -17.14 6.96
CA TYR A 138 20.10 -16.22 5.98
C TYR A 138 19.35 -16.23 4.62
N ALA A 139 18.97 -17.42 4.12
CA ALA A 139 18.21 -17.56 2.87
C ALA A 139 16.80 -16.97 3.00
N GLN A 140 16.12 -17.18 4.14
CA GLN A 140 14.82 -16.59 4.43
C GLN A 140 14.89 -15.07 4.57
N GLY A 141 15.94 -14.54 5.19
CA GLY A 141 16.17 -13.10 5.28
C GLY A 141 16.35 -12.46 3.90
N LYS A 142 17.12 -13.08 3.00
CA LYS A 142 17.23 -12.62 1.61
C LYS A 142 15.89 -12.67 0.87
N LEU A 143 15.14 -13.75 1.07
CA LEU A 143 13.82 -13.89 0.47
C LEU A 143 12.86 -12.82 0.99
N LEU A 144 12.82 -12.57 2.29
CA LEU A 144 12.00 -11.53 2.91
C LEU A 144 12.25 -10.16 2.27
N ILE A 145 13.52 -9.78 2.08
CA ILE A 145 13.88 -8.51 1.45
C ILE A 145 13.34 -8.42 0.02
N LYS A 146 13.46 -9.50 -0.75
CA LYS A 146 12.90 -9.57 -2.10
C LYS A 146 11.38 -9.44 -2.10
N LEU A 147 10.71 -10.07 -1.15
CA LEU A 147 9.26 -9.97 -1.01
C LEU A 147 8.81 -8.57 -0.58
N ILE A 148 9.54 -7.90 0.29
CA ILE A 148 9.28 -6.49 0.61
C ILE A 148 9.44 -5.60 -0.63
N ASP A 149 10.49 -5.80 -1.43
CA ASP A 149 10.67 -5.06 -2.69
C ASP A 149 9.53 -5.33 -3.68
N ARG A 150 9.04 -6.59 -3.75
CA ARG A 150 7.86 -6.98 -4.53
C ARG A 150 6.61 -6.20 -4.09
N GLU A 151 6.27 -6.24 -2.81
CA GLU A 151 5.09 -5.56 -2.27
C GLU A 151 5.15 -4.04 -2.56
N CYS A 152 6.31 -3.41 -2.34
CA CYS A 152 6.51 -1.99 -2.61
C CYS A 152 6.47 -1.62 -4.10
N ASN A 153 6.83 -2.53 -5.00
CA ASN A 153 6.82 -2.28 -6.45
C ASN A 153 5.46 -2.53 -7.09
N GLN A 154 4.62 -3.38 -6.51
CA GLN A 154 3.26 -3.65 -7.01
C GLN A 154 2.25 -2.58 -6.58
N SER A 155 2.58 -1.76 -5.58
CA SER A 155 1.68 -0.69 -5.14
C SER A 155 1.64 0.42 -6.17
N SER A 156 0.45 0.95 -6.42
CA SER A 156 0.21 2.16 -7.22
C SER A 156 0.83 3.42 -6.59
N TYR A 157 1.38 3.33 -5.40
CA TYR A 157 2.03 4.42 -4.67
C TYR A 157 3.47 4.65 -5.16
N ASN A 158 3.62 5.23 -6.34
CA ASN A 158 4.93 5.72 -6.83
C ASN A 158 5.59 6.73 -5.87
N LEU A 159 4.79 7.39 -5.04
CA LEU A 159 5.21 8.31 -3.98
C LEU A 159 5.97 7.60 -2.85
N LEU A 160 5.61 6.36 -2.51
CA LEU A 160 6.31 5.56 -1.52
C LEU A 160 7.79 5.39 -1.88
N LYS A 161 8.13 5.29 -3.17
CA LYS A 161 9.52 5.22 -3.64
C LYS A 161 10.33 6.47 -3.37
N ALA A 162 9.73 7.65 -3.42
CA ALA A 162 10.40 8.92 -3.14
C ALA A 162 10.69 9.09 -1.64
N TYR A 163 9.73 8.73 -0.78
CA TYR A 163 9.90 8.81 0.67
C TYR A 163 10.75 7.67 1.24
N LEU A 164 10.68 6.48 0.67
CA LEU A 164 11.58 5.36 1.01
C LEU A 164 13.06 5.70 0.78
N GLY A 165 13.39 6.74 0.01
CA GLY A 165 14.77 7.17 -0.18
C GLY A 165 15.51 7.45 1.12
N SER A 166 14.90 8.17 2.06
CA SER A 166 15.48 8.50 3.38
C SER A 166 15.35 7.36 4.39
N PHE A 167 14.21 6.65 4.38
CA PHE A 167 13.94 5.47 5.20
C PHE A 167 14.77 4.26 4.74
N ARG A 168 15.04 4.19 3.44
CA ARG A 168 15.75 3.09 2.80
C ARG A 168 17.13 2.82 3.36
N ALA A 169 17.89 3.85 3.73
CA ALA A 169 19.25 3.67 4.25
C ALA A 169 19.27 2.98 5.61
N GLY A 170 18.48 3.42 6.58
CA GLY A 170 18.40 2.84 7.91
C GLY A 170 17.81 1.43 7.90
N PHE A 171 16.70 1.26 7.19
CA PHE A 171 16.03 -0.03 7.01
C PHE A 171 16.97 -1.07 6.37
N TRP A 172 17.60 -0.71 5.26
CA TRP A 172 18.52 -1.62 4.57
C TRP A 172 19.78 -1.90 5.36
N ASN A 173 20.33 -0.93 6.07
CA ASN A 173 21.49 -1.13 6.96
C ASN A 173 21.16 -2.11 8.10
N PHE A 174 19.94 -2.06 8.65
CA PHE A 174 19.50 -3.01 9.65
C PHE A 174 19.47 -4.45 9.09
N PHE A 175 18.85 -4.67 7.94
CA PHE A 175 18.82 -5.98 7.30
C PHE A 175 20.21 -6.43 6.86
N ALA A 176 21.04 -5.54 6.36
CA ALA A 176 22.43 -5.83 6.02
C ALA A 176 23.23 -6.28 7.24
N SER A 177 23.06 -5.64 8.39
CA SER A 177 23.71 -6.02 9.63
C SER A 177 23.25 -7.37 10.17
N MET A 178 21.98 -7.72 9.95
CA MET A 178 21.43 -9.02 10.41
C MET A 178 21.76 -10.19 9.48
N PHE A 179 21.71 -9.95 8.18
CA PHE A 179 21.79 -11.02 7.17
C PHE A 179 23.03 -10.92 6.29
N GLY A 180 23.94 -9.98 6.56
CA GLY A 180 25.25 -9.88 5.86
C GLY A 180 25.17 -9.74 4.34
N ALA A 181 24.05 -9.31 3.81
CA ALA A 181 23.78 -9.39 2.38
C ALA A 181 23.90 -8.04 1.69
N SER A 182 24.49 -8.03 0.50
CA SER A 182 24.29 -6.96 -0.46
C SER A 182 22.83 -6.93 -0.91
N LEU A 183 22.06 -5.99 -0.39
CA LEU A 183 20.59 -5.91 -0.53
C LEU A 183 20.16 -5.20 -1.81
N LYS A 184 21.06 -5.03 -2.79
CA LYS A 184 20.80 -4.34 -4.08
C LYS A 184 20.02 -5.18 -5.09
N SER A 185 19.59 -6.39 -4.72
CA SER A 185 18.88 -7.27 -5.67
C SER A 185 17.43 -6.85 -5.77
N GLN A 186 17.07 -6.14 -6.85
CA GLN A 186 15.69 -5.89 -7.22
C GLN A 186 14.95 -7.18 -7.51
N TYR A 187 13.66 -7.23 -7.12
CA TYR A 187 12.77 -8.33 -7.45
C TYR A 187 12.41 -8.32 -8.93
N ASP A 188 12.61 -9.46 -9.60
CA ASP A 188 12.36 -9.61 -11.02
C ASP A 188 11.38 -10.78 -11.28
N PRO A 189 10.07 -10.49 -11.25
CA PRO A 189 9.02 -11.52 -11.36
C PRO A 189 8.97 -12.20 -12.73
N LYS A 190 9.50 -11.56 -13.76
CA LYS A 190 9.51 -12.10 -15.14
C LYS A 190 10.80 -12.85 -15.48
N GLY A 191 11.87 -12.59 -14.74
CA GLY A 191 13.19 -13.19 -14.96
C GLY A 191 13.61 -14.12 -13.83
N LYS A 192 14.64 -13.72 -13.07
CA LYS A 192 15.31 -14.55 -12.07
C LYS A 192 14.42 -15.00 -10.90
N ASP A 193 13.37 -14.23 -10.57
CA ASP A 193 12.46 -14.53 -9.47
C ASP A 193 11.12 -15.14 -9.93
N LYS A 194 11.01 -15.56 -11.20
CA LYS A 194 9.78 -16.11 -11.80
C LYS A 194 9.21 -17.30 -11.02
N VAL A 195 10.06 -18.20 -10.55
CA VAL A 195 9.61 -19.35 -9.75
C VAL A 195 9.13 -18.90 -8.36
N THR A 196 9.80 -17.93 -7.77
CA THR A 196 9.39 -17.31 -6.50
C THR A 196 8.04 -16.62 -6.65
N GLU A 197 7.84 -15.83 -7.72
CA GLU A 197 6.56 -15.15 -8.00
C GLU A 197 5.41 -16.15 -8.14
N ARG A 198 5.62 -17.23 -8.90
CA ARG A 198 4.64 -18.30 -9.00
C ARG A 198 4.23 -18.84 -7.62
N VAL A 199 5.22 -19.15 -6.77
CA VAL A 199 4.94 -19.67 -5.43
C VAL A 199 4.21 -18.64 -4.57
N VAL A 200 4.60 -17.36 -4.65
CA VAL A 200 3.94 -16.28 -3.91
C VAL A 200 2.48 -16.16 -4.33
N VAL A 201 2.20 -16.10 -5.64
CA VAL A 201 0.83 -16.01 -6.15
C VAL A 201 -0.02 -17.21 -5.72
N LEU A 202 0.52 -18.42 -5.78
CA LEU A 202 -0.18 -19.62 -5.34
C LEU A 202 -0.46 -19.61 -3.83
N VAL A 203 0.48 -19.15 -3.01
CA VAL A 203 0.30 -19.01 -1.56
C VAL A 203 -0.72 -17.93 -1.22
N GLU A 204 -0.70 -16.79 -1.90
CA GLU A 204 -1.64 -15.69 -1.72
C GLU A 204 -3.09 -16.08 -2.03
N ASN A 205 -3.26 -16.98 -2.98
CA ASN A 205 -4.58 -17.48 -3.40
C ASN A 205 -4.99 -18.79 -2.69
N GLY A 206 -4.23 -19.23 -1.69
CA GLY A 206 -4.56 -20.45 -0.92
C GLY A 206 -4.45 -21.76 -1.72
N LEU A 207 -3.69 -21.76 -2.82
CA LEU A 207 -3.51 -22.92 -3.71
C LEU A 207 -2.29 -23.77 -3.32
N LEU A 208 -1.52 -23.35 -2.33
CA LEU A 208 -0.40 -24.07 -1.71
C LEU A 208 -0.49 -24.04 -0.20
#